data_3aa427eee1f1e49732778f67601269de
#
_entry.id   3aa427eee1f1e49732778f67601269de
#
_cell.length_a   1.000
_cell.length_b   1.000
_cell.length_c   1.000
_cell.angle_alpha   90.00
_cell.angle_beta   90.00
_cell.angle_gamma   90.00
#
_symmetry.space_group_name_H-M   'P 1'
#
loop_
_entity.id
_entity.type
_entity.pdbx_description
1 polymer ?
#
loop_
_entity_poly.entity_id
_entity_poly.type
_entity_poly.pdbx_seq_one_letter_code
_entity_poly.pdbx_strand_id
1 'polypeptide(L)'
;MTNEFSFLGQLEQVIAHRRDAPTGTSYTAALLASGRQRIAQKVGEEGVELALAGVSDDRSGVVAETADLLYHVLVLLADRQISLQEVVQELERRHQA
;
A
#
# COMPACT_ATOMS: atom_id res chain seq x y z
N MET A 1 19.88 11.41 -9.56
CA MET A 1 18.86 10.86 -10.46
C MET A 1 17.86 10.04 -9.67
N THR A 2 16.57 10.29 -9.87
CA THR A 2 15.53 9.63 -9.08
C THR A 2 15.19 8.27 -9.68
N ASN A 3 15.26 7.22 -8.86
CA ASN A 3 14.82 5.89 -9.24
C ASN A 3 13.29 5.85 -9.24
N GLU A 4 12.69 5.13 -10.19
CA GLU A 4 11.24 4.95 -10.24
C GLU A 4 10.69 4.40 -8.91
N PHE A 5 11.42 3.47 -8.28
CA PHE A 5 10.98 2.88 -7.04
C PHE A 5 11.01 3.85 -5.87
N SER A 6 11.70 4.99 -6.01
CA SER A 6 11.70 6.00 -4.96
C SER A 6 10.33 6.63 -4.77
N PHE A 7 9.43 6.51 -5.75
CA PHE A 7 8.06 7.01 -5.59
C PHE A 7 7.32 6.27 -4.46
N LEU A 8 7.64 5.00 -4.22
CA LEU A 8 7.03 4.29 -3.10
C LEU A 8 7.32 4.99 -1.77
N GLY A 9 8.53 5.47 -1.57
CA GLY A 9 8.87 6.25 -0.38
C GLY A 9 8.15 7.58 -0.34
N GLN A 10 7.99 8.24 -1.49
CA GLN A 10 7.23 9.48 -1.57
C GLN A 10 5.75 9.24 -1.22
N LEU A 11 5.17 8.17 -1.74
CA LEU A 11 3.79 7.82 -1.45
C LEU A 11 3.60 7.49 0.03
N GLU A 12 4.56 6.79 0.61
CA GLU A 12 4.56 6.52 2.05
C GLU A 12 4.44 7.83 2.85
N GLN A 13 5.24 8.83 2.46
CA GLN A 13 5.21 10.13 3.14
C GLN A 13 3.87 10.84 2.95
N VAL A 14 3.31 10.80 1.74
CA VAL A 14 2.00 11.39 1.48
C VAL A 14 0.94 10.75 2.38
N ILE A 15 0.94 9.43 2.47
CA ILE A 15 -0.02 8.71 3.30
C ILE A 15 0.15 9.07 4.78
N ALA A 16 1.39 9.14 5.26
CA ALA A 16 1.67 9.50 6.64
C ALA A 16 1.13 10.90 6.97
N HIS A 17 1.26 11.85 6.03
CA HIS A 17 0.75 13.20 6.21
C HIS A 17 -0.79 13.24 6.30
N ARG A 18 -1.48 12.26 5.72
CA ARG A 18 -2.95 12.22 5.74
C ARG A 18 -3.50 11.66 7.04
N ARG A 19 -2.66 11.08 7.89
CA ARG A 19 -3.10 10.48 9.15
C ARG A 19 -3.87 11.48 10.01
N ASP A 20 -3.38 12.71 10.10
CA ASP A 20 -3.97 13.74 10.94
C ASP A 20 -4.81 14.74 10.14
N ALA A 21 -5.01 14.50 8.85
CA ALA A 21 -5.79 15.38 8.00
C ALA A 21 -7.29 15.18 8.26
N PRO A 22 -8.11 16.23 8.05
CA PRO A 22 -9.55 16.08 8.16
C PRO A 22 -10.08 14.99 7.20
N THR A 23 -11.02 14.19 7.68
CA THR A 23 -11.50 13.01 6.95
C THR A 23 -12.14 13.33 5.61
N GLY A 24 -12.67 14.53 5.44
CA GLY A 24 -13.29 14.93 4.19
C GLY A 24 -12.33 15.37 3.09
N THR A 25 -11.00 15.39 3.36
CA THR A 25 -10.03 15.95 2.41
C THR A 25 -9.53 14.93 1.38
N SER A 26 -9.59 13.64 1.67
CA SER A 26 -9.09 12.63 0.74
C SER A 26 -9.61 11.25 1.13
N TYR A 27 -9.57 10.32 0.16
CA TYR A 27 -9.87 8.92 0.42
C TYR A 27 -8.92 8.34 1.47
N THR A 28 -7.63 8.67 1.38
CA THR A 28 -6.62 8.17 2.34
C THR A 28 -6.94 8.62 3.75
N ALA A 29 -7.27 9.90 3.95
CA ALA A 29 -7.62 10.40 5.27
C ALA A 29 -8.86 9.69 5.83
N ALA A 30 -9.88 9.51 4.98
CA ALA A 30 -11.11 8.84 5.38
C ALA A 30 -10.84 7.37 5.74
N LEU A 31 -10.00 6.68 4.96
CA LEU A 31 -9.68 5.28 5.20
C LEU A 31 -8.89 5.13 6.51
N LEU A 32 -7.90 5.97 6.74
CA LEU A 32 -7.14 5.95 8.00
C LEU A 32 -8.04 6.17 9.21
N ALA A 33 -8.99 7.11 9.09
CA ALA A 33 -9.93 7.39 10.16
C ALA A 33 -10.95 6.27 10.38
N SER A 34 -11.19 5.42 9.37
CA SER A 34 -12.18 4.35 9.46
C SER A 34 -11.74 3.20 10.37
N GLY A 35 -10.46 3.13 10.71
CA GLY A 35 -9.95 2.15 11.66
C GLY A 35 -9.25 0.97 11.01
N ARG A 36 -8.46 0.28 11.83
CA ARG A 36 -7.56 -0.77 11.38
C ARG A 36 -8.27 -1.94 10.71
N GLN A 37 -9.43 -2.34 11.26
CA GLN A 37 -10.16 -3.46 10.68
C GLN A 37 -10.60 -3.19 9.26
N ARG A 38 -11.07 -1.97 9.00
CA ARG A 38 -11.50 -1.58 7.64
C ARG A 38 -10.31 -1.56 6.70
N ILE A 39 -9.16 -1.02 7.16
CA ILE A 39 -7.94 -0.98 6.36
C ILE A 39 -7.49 -2.41 6.02
N ALA A 40 -7.49 -3.30 7.01
CA ALA A 40 -7.11 -4.70 6.81
C ALA A 40 -8.05 -5.39 5.83
N GLN A 41 -9.35 -5.13 5.94
CA GLN A 41 -10.34 -5.66 5.00
C GLN A 41 -10.02 -5.23 3.57
N LYS A 42 -9.66 -3.97 3.36
CA LYS A 42 -9.30 -3.48 2.02
C LYS A 42 -8.06 -4.20 1.47
N VAL A 43 -7.05 -4.42 2.32
CA VAL A 43 -5.86 -5.17 1.89
C VAL A 43 -6.27 -6.58 1.41
N GLY A 44 -7.14 -7.25 2.17
CA GLY A 44 -7.61 -8.58 1.79
C GLY A 44 -8.38 -8.56 0.48
N GLU A 45 -9.29 -7.61 0.31
CA GLU A 45 -10.09 -7.49 -0.91
C GLU A 45 -9.21 -7.23 -2.13
N GLU A 46 -8.26 -6.30 -2.02
CA GLU A 46 -7.37 -5.98 -3.13
C GLU A 46 -6.45 -7.15 -3.46
N GLY A 47 -6.04 -7.91 -2.45
CA GLY A 47 -5.24 -9.11 -2.67
C GLY A 47 -5.99 -10.16 -3.48
N VAL A 48 -7.27 -10.38 -3.19
CA VAL A 48 -8.11 -11.31 -3.96
C VAL A 48 -8.26 -10.82 -5.40
N GLU A 49 -8.52 -9.52 -5.57
CA GLU A 49 -8.67 -8.95 -6.91
C GLU A 49 -7.39 -9.11 -7.74
N LEU A 50 -6.22 -8.90 -7.12
CA LEU A 50 -4.95 -9.13 -7.79
C LEU A 50 -4.79 -10.61 -8.18
N ALA A 51 -5.13 -11.52 -7.28
CA ALA A 51 -5.00 -12.95 -7.56
C ALA A 51 -5.87 -13.35 -8.75
N LEU A 52 -7.10 -12.83 -8.82
CA LEU A 52 -8.00 -13.11 -9.95
C LEU A 52 -7.46 -12.51 -11.25
N ALA A 53 -6.96 -11.27 -11.19
CA ALA A 53 -6.34 -10.66 -12.38
C ALA A 53 -5.11 -11.44 -12.82
N GLY A 54 -4.35 -11.99 -11.87
CA GLY A 54 -3.10 -12.70 -12.13
C GLY A 54 -3.28 -14.00 -12.92
N VAL A 55 -4.46 -14.61 -12.88
CA VAL A 55 -4.75 -15.82 -13.67
C VAL A 55 -5.45 -15.50 -14.97
N SER A 56 -5.65 -14.22 -15.30
CA SER A 56 -6.22 -13.77 -16.55
C SER A 56 -5.10 -13.35 -17.51
N ASP A 57 -5.45 -13.10 -18.78
CA ASP A 57 -4.50 -12.60 -19.76
C ASP A 57 -4.41 -11.07 -19.78
N ASP A 58 -5.03 -10.39 -18.82
CA ASP A 58 -5.10 -8.93 -18.79
C ASP A 58 -3.92 -8.33 -18.02
N ARG A 59 -2.84 -8.02 -18.76
CA ARG A 59 -1.64 -7.42 -18.15
C ARG A 59 -1.93 -6.07 -17.47
N SER A 60 -2.75 -5.24 -18.11
CA SER A 60 -3.05 -3.93 -17.53
C SER A 60 -3.87 -4.06 -16.25
N GLY A 61 -4.74 -5.07 -16.18
CA GLY A 61 -5.49 -5.38 -14.98
C GLY A 61 -4.57 -5.81 -13.84
N VAL A 62 -3.57 -6.66 -14.16
CA VAL A 62 -2.60 -7.08 -13.14
C VAL A 62 -1.84 -5.87 -12.59
N VAL A 63 -1.39 -4.96 -13.46
CA VAL A 63 -0.69 -3.76 -13.03
C VAL A 63 -1.59 -2.90 -12.14
N ALA A 64 -2.83 -2.68 -12.56
CA ALA A 64 -3.77 -1.85 -11.82
C ALA A 64 -4.07 -2.44 -10.43
N GLU A 65 -4.35 -3.75 -10.37
CA GLU A 65 -4.68 -4.38 -9.09
C GLU A 65 -3.45 -4.47 -8.18
N THR A 66 -2.25 -4.64 -8.75
CA THR A 66 -1.03 -4.60 -7.96
C THR A 66 -0.84 -3.21 -7.34
N ALA A 67 -1.07 -2.15 -8.12
CA ALA A 67 -0.97 -0.78 -7.61
C ALA A 67 -1.97 -0.56 -6.48
N ASP A 68 -3.21 -1.02 -6.63
CA ASP A 68 -4.23 -0.90 -5.59
C ASP A 68 -3.80 -1.64 -4.31
N LEU A 69 -3.29 -2.85 -4.45
CA LEU A 69 -2.83 -3.62 -3.30
C LEU A 69 -1.67 -2.93 -2.59
N LEU A 70 -0.66 -2.49 -3.35
CA LEU A 70 0.49 -1.80 -2.74
C LEU A 70 0.06 -0.54 -2.00
N TYR A 71 -0.86 0.22 -2.59
CA TYR A 71 -1.37 1.42 -1.93
C TYR A 71 -2.01 1.08 -0.59
N HIS A 72 -2.89 0.08 -0.55
CA HIS A 72 -3.59 -0.29 0.68
C HIS A 72 -2.64 -0.92 1.70
N VAL A 73 -1.61 -1.64 1.25
CA VAL A 73 -0.56 -2.15 2.15
C VAL A 73 0.16 -0.97 2.81
N LEU A 74 0.50 0.07 2.04
CA LEU A 74 1.16 1.25 2.61
C LEU A 74 0.26 1.96 3.63
N VAL A 75 -1.05 2.02 3.38
CA VAL A 75 -1.99 2.60 4.34
C VAL A 75 -2.00 1.80 5.64
N LEU A 76 -2.01 0.45 5.54
CA LEU A 76 -1.98 -0.40 6.73
C LEU A 76 -0.68 -0.19 7.52
N LEU A 77 0.44 -0.12 6.82
CA LEU A 77 1.73 0.12 7.49
C LEU A 77 1.73 1.47 8.20
N ALA A 78 1.17 2.51 7.55
CA ALA A 78 1.07 3.83 8.16
C ALA A 78 0.21 3.78 9.43
N ASP A 79 -0.91 3.06 9.39
CA ASP A 79 -1.76 2.88 10.57
C ASP A 79 -1.01 2.20 11.71
N ARG A 80 -0.14 1.23 11.37
CA ARG A 80 0.64 0.50 12.36
C ARG A 80 1.94 1.21 12.73
N GLN A 81 2.24 2.34 12.10
CA GLN A 81 3.50 3.09 12.29
C GLN A 81 4.72 2.23 11.98
N ILE A 82 4.62 1.41 10.94
CA ILE A 82 5.71 0.59 10.43
C ILE A 82 6.18 1.23 9.13
N SER A 83 7.50 1.40 9.00
CA SER A 83 8.04 2.03 7.79
C SER A 83 8.22 1.01 6.67
N LEU A 84 8.14 1.48 5.43
CA LEU A 84 8.44 0.66 4.27
C LEU A 84 9.87 0.13 4.34
N GLN A 85 10.80 0.92 4.90
CA GLN A 85 12.19 0.52 5.06
C GLN A 85 12.30 -0.77 5.91
N GLU A 86 11.50 -0.89 6.97
CA GLU A 86 11.51 -2.10 7.80
C GLU A 86 11.12 -3.33 6.98
N VAL A 87 10.13 -3.17 6.09
CA VAL A 87 9.70 -4.28 5.22
C VAL A 87 10.79 -4.63 4.22
N VAL A 88 11.41 -3.63 3.60
CA VAL A 88 12.49 -3.86 2.65
C VAL A 88 13.67 -4.56 3.33
N GLN A 89 14.02 -4.15 4.54
CA GLN A 89 15.10 -4.78 5.30
C GLN A 89 14.79 -6.26 5.59
N GLU A 90 13.54 -6.57 5.89
CA GLU A 90 13.15 -7.97 6.13
C GLU A 90 13.26 -8.80 4.85
N LEU A 91 12.87 -8.20 3.70
CA LEU A 91 13.05 -8.88 2.41
C LEU A 91 14.52 -9.12 2.10
N GLU A 92 15.37 -8.12 2.36
CA GLU A 92 16.82 -8.28 2.16
C GLU A 92 17.37 -9.39 3.04
N ARG A 93 16.95 -9.44 4.30
CA ARG A 93 17.40 -10.47 5.23
C ARG A 93 17.05 -11.87 4.72
N ARG A 94 15.86 -12.04 4.14
CA ARG A 94 15.39 -13.35 3.67
C ARG A 94 16.04 -13.79 2.37
N HIS A 95 16.55 -12.84 1.58
CA HIS A 95 16.99 -13.13 0.22
C HIS A 95 18.46 -12.79 -0.02
N GLN A 96 19.24 -12.69 1.03
CA GLN A 96 20.68 -12.52 0.87
C GLN A 96 21.30 -13.87 0.48
N ALA A 97 22.15 -13.79 -0.54
CA ALA A 97 22.86 -14.97 -1.02
C ALA A 97 23.96 -15.38 -0.06
#